data_b51af60b1f5b0ed025512d41e78dc26f
#
_entry.id   b51af60b1f5b0ed025512d41e78dc26f
#
_cell.length_a   1.000
_cell.length_b   1.000
_cell.length_c   1.000
_cell.angle_alpha   90.00
_cell.angle_beta   90.00
_cell.angle_gamma   90.00
#
_symmetry.space_group_name_H-M   'P 1'
#
loop_
_entity.id
_entity.type
_entity.pdbx_description
1 polymer ?
#
loop_
_entity_poly.entity_id
_entity_poly.type
_entity_poly.pdbx_seq_one_letter_code
_entity_poly.pdbx_strand_id
1 'polypeptide(L)'
;MEGTIQRMHATLLLNASYEPLRIISWKKALTLFFAGKVEVIEEYEHQVHSITFAIKLPSIIRLLKYVRVKNHNRVKFSRANIYARDDYTCQYCGKKFPSEDLTFDHVVPVATGGQKRWDNIVAACFRCNHRKGGRTPEEAGMRLIRQPAEPHWLPAFHVTFRLKSPPDSWRDYLYWNIELDI
;
A
#
# COMPACT_ATOMS: atom_id res chain seq x y z
N MET A 1 2.49 15.26 -22.16
CA MET A 1 1.21 14.54 -22.04
C MET A 1 1.35 13.04 -21.76
N GLU A 2 2.47 12.39 -22.08
CA GLU A 2 2.66 10.94 -21.80
C GLU A 2 2.73 10.56 -20.30
N GLY A 3 3.25 11.41 -19.44
CA GLY A 3 3.36 11.12 -18.00
C GLY A 3 2.04 11.06 -17.23
N THR A 4 0.99 11.68 -17.74
CA THR A 4 -0.35 11.71 -17.10
C THR A 4 -1.16 10.45 -17.43
N ILE A 5 -1.05 9.94 -18.65
CA ILE A 5 -1.72 8.71 -19.11
C ILE A 5 -1.15 7.48 -18.38
N GLN A 6 0.13 7.50 -18.03
CA GLN A 6 0.82 6.38 -17.38
C GLN A 6 0.36 6.15 -15.92
N ARG A 7 -0.20 7.18 -15.26
CA ARG A 7 -0.77 7.09 -13.91
C ARG A 7 -2.28 6.75 -13.91
N MET A 8 -2.99 6.96 -15.02
CA MET A 8 -4.44 6.80 -15.09
C MET A 8 -4.91 5.36 -15.35
N HIS A 9 -4.05 4.47 -15.88
CA HIS A 9 -4.44 3.11 -16.24
C HIS A 9 -3.39 2.08 -15.74
N ALA A 10 -3.31 1.98 -14.42
CA ALA A 10 -2.53 0.91 -13.77
C ALA A 10 -3.32 -0.40 -13.85
N THR A 11 -2.63 -1.53 -13.94
CA THR A 11 -3.24 -2.86 -13.98
C THR A 11 -2.89 -3.64 -12.73
N LEU A 12 -3.88 -4.23 -12.08
CA LEU A 12 -3.69 -5.15 -10.98
C LEU A 12 -3.30 -6.53 -11.51
N LEU A 13 -2.15 -7.02 -11.09
CA LEU A 13 -1.69 -8.37 -11.40
C LEU A 13 -2.04 -9.31 -10.24
N LEU A 14 -2.83 -10.32 -10.52
CA LEU A 14 -3.18 -11.40 -9.61
C LEU A 14 -2.33 -12.66 -9.87
N ASN A 15 -2.16 -13.46 -8.84
CA ASN A 15 -1.67 -14.82 -8.96
C ASN A 15 -2.75 -15.74 -9.55
N ALA A 16 -2.41 -16.96 -9.94
CA ALA A 16 -3.37 -17.98 -10.35
C ALA A 16 -4.43 -18.30 -9.26
N SER A 17 -4.10 -18.04 -7.99
CA SER A 17 -4.99 -18.16 -6.83
C SER A 17 -5.87 -16.91 -6.57
N TYR A 18 -5.91 -15.94 -7.49
CA TYR A 18 -6.57 -14.63 -7.34
C TYR A 18 -5.96 -13.72 -6.25
N GLU A 19 -4.85 -14.13 -5.66
CA GLU A 19 -4.13 -13.31 -4.68
C GLU A 19 -3.45 -12.12 -5.38
N PRO A 20 -3.64 -10.87 -4.91
CA PRO A 20 -3.03 -9.70 -5.52
C PRO A 20 -1.50 -9.73 -5.33
N LEU A 21 -0.76 -9.62 -6.41
CA LEU A 21 0.70 -9.64 -6.40
C LEU A 21 1.31 -8.24 -6.42
N ARG A 22 0.88 -7.43 -7.38
CA ARG A 22 1.41 -6.06 -7.56
C ARG A 22 0.64 -5.28 -8.61
N ILE A 23 0.88 -3.99 -8.64
CA ILE A 23 0.42 -3.09 -9.70
C ILE A 23 1.52 -3.00 -10.77
N ILE A 24 1.11 -3.11 -12.02
CA ILE A 24 1.97 -2.96 -13.20
C ILE A 24 1.37 -1.92 -14.15
N SER A 25 2.16 -1.47 -15.12
CA SER A 25 1.64 -0.61 -16.19
C SER A 25 0.81 -1.44 -17.17
N TRP A 26 -0.22 -0.82 -17.78
CA TRP A 26 -1.01 -1.44 -18.84
C TRP A 26 -0.15 -1.97 -20.00
N LYS A 27 0.94 -1.27 -20.37
CA LYS A 27 1.89 -1.72 -21.40
C LYS A 27 2.50 -3.09 -21.03
N LYS A 28 2.90 -3.24 -19.77
CA LYS A 28 3.44 -4.52 -19.26
C LYS A 28 2.36 -5.59 -19.22
N ALA A 29 1.12 -5.23 -18.87
CA ALA A 29 -0.01 -6.14 -18.85
C ALA A 29 -0.31 -6.69 -20.26
N LEU A 30 -0.36 -5.85 -21.28
CA LEU A 30 -0.52 -6.27 -22.68
C LEU A 30 0.65 -7.14 -23.16
N THR A 31 1.89 -6.82 -22.77
CA THR A 31 3.04 -7.68 -23.08
C THR A 31 2.87 -9.09 -22.51
N LEU A 32 2.37 -9.22 -21.29
CA LEU A 32 2.11 -10.52 -20.66
C LEU A 32 0.94 -11.25 -21.31
N PHE A 33 -0.10 -10.52 -21.72
CA PHE A 33 -1.28 -11.05 -22.41
C PHE A 33 -0.89 -11.65 -23.76
N PHE A 34 -0.21 -10.89 -24.62
CA PHE A 34 0.25 -11.39 -25.92
C PHE A 34 1.30 -12.51 -25.80
N ALA A 35 2.03 -12.57 -24.69
CA ALA A 35 2.91 -13.70 -24.41
C ALA A 35 2.19 -14.95 -23.87
N GLY A 36 0.87 -14.95 -23.75
CA GLY A 36 0.06 -16.06 -23.26
C GLY A 36 0.35 -16.43 -21.80
N LYS A 37 0.77 -15.47 -20.98
CA LYS A 37 1.13 -15.70 -19.57
C LYS A 37 0.03 -15.34 -18.57
N VAL A 38 -0.95 -14.54 -19.02
CA VAL A 38 -2.04 -14.04 -18.20
C VAL A 38 -3.36 -14.11 -18.97
N GLU A 39 -4.45 -14.11 -18.25
CA GLU A 39 -5.78 -13.81 -18.76
C GLU A 39 -6.24 -12.44 -18.24
N VAL A 40 -7.11 -11.78 -18.99
CA VAL A 40 -7.75 -10.53 -18.57
C VAL A 40 -9.01 -10.87 -17.80
N ILE A 41 -9.14 -10.36 -16.58
CA ILE A 41 -10.31 -10.54 -15.71
C ILE A 41 -11.24 -9.34 -15.87
N GLU A 42 -10.67 -8.11 -15.84
CA GLU A 42 -11.40 -6.86 -15.93
C GLU A 42 -10.69 -5.89 -16.87
N GLU A 43 -11.47 -5.09 -17.59
CA GLU A 43 -10.99 -4.09 -18.53
C GLU A 43 -11.50 -2.70 -18.18
N TYR A 44 -10.71 -1.68 -18.50
CA TYR A 44 -11.18 -0.30 -18.53
C TYR A 44 -12.02 -0.05 -19.79
N GLU A 45 -12.92 0.93 -19.72
CA GLU A 45 -13.65 1.39 -20.94
C GLU A 45 -12.72 2.03 -21.98
N HIS A 46 -11.55 2.46 -21.55
CA HIS A 46 -10.56 3.09 -22.42
C HIS A 46 -9.85 2.07 -23.32
N GLN A 47 -9.73 2.42 -24.61
CA GLN A 47 -9.08 1.60 -25.63
C GLN A 47 -7.78 2.24 -26.11
N VAL A 48 -6.84 1.41 -26.50
CA VAL A 48 -5.64 1.81 -27.25
C VAL A 48 -5.77 1.27 -28.67
N HIS A 49 -5.44 2.12 -29.61
CA HIS A 49 -5.47 1.78 -31.03
C HIS A 49 -4.05 1.52 -31.54
N SER A 50 -3.89 0.46 -32.29
CA SER A 50 -2.75 0.21 -33.17
C SER A 50 -3.20 0.43 -34.62
N ILE A 51 -2.29 0.33 -35.56
CA ILE A 51 -2.60 0.46 -36.99
C ILE A 51 -3.60 -0.62 -37.45
N THR A 52 -3.58 -1.79 -36.82
CA THR A 52 -4.34 -2.98 -37.27
C THR A 52 -5.44 -3.43 -36.29
N PHE A 53 -5.43 -2.98 -35.04
CA PHE A 53 -6.43 -3.39 -34.05
C PHE A 53 -6.60 -2.35 -32.94
N ALA A 54 -7.76 -2.43 -32.27
CA ALA A 54 -8.06 -1.72 -31.03
C ALA A 54 -8.21 -2.74 -29.89
N ILE A 55 -7.67 -2.41 -28.71
CA ILE A 55 -7.76 -3.26 -27.53
C ILE A 55 -8.12 -2.43 -26.30
N LYS A 56 -9.05 -2.90 -25.47
CA LYS A 56 -9.35 -2.31 -24.19
C LYS A 56 -8.18 -2.50 -23.24
N LEU A 57 -7.93 -1.50 -22.40
CA LEU A 57 -6.85 -1.59 -21.42
C LEU A 57 -7.22 -2.52 -20.27
N PRO A 58 -6.39 -3.50 -19.95
CA PRO A 58 -6.66 -4.39 -18.83
C PRO A 58 -6.58 -3.65 -17.50
N SER A 59 -7.63 -3.72 -16.70
CA SER A 59 -7.68 -3.24 -15.31
C SER A 59 -7.14 -4.31 -14.36
N ILE A 60 -7.56 -5.56 -14.56
CA ILE A 60 -7.13 -6.71 -13.75
C ILE A 60 -6.71 -7.84 -14.67
N ILE A 61 -5.54 -8.42 -14.39
CA ILE A 61 -5.05 -9.62 -15.08
C ILE A 61 -4.63 -10.67 -14.06
N ARG A 62 -4.78 -11.93 -14.41
CA ARG A 62 -4.41 -13.09 -13.59
C ARG A 62 -3.35 -13.94 -14.30
N LEU A 63 -2.34 -14.37 -13.56
CA LEU A 63 -1.37 -15.34 -14.06
C LEU A 63 -2.04 -16.69 -14.34
N LEU A 64 -1.72 -17.32 -15.46
CA LEU A 64 -2.19 -18.68 -15.77
C LEU A 64 -1.46 -19.75 -14.95
N LYS A 65 -0.22 -19.46 -14.51
CA LYS A 65 0.57 -20.34 -13.66
C LYS A 65 0.74 -19.73 -12.29
N TYR A 66 0.57 -20.56 -11.25
CA TYR A 66 0.82 -20.15 -9.88
C TYR A 66 2.29 -19.79 -9.68
N VAL A 67 2.54 -18.61 -9.13
CA VAL A 67 3.86 -18.16 -8.71
C VAL A 67 3.90 -18.16 -7.20
N ARG A 68 4.76 -19.02 -6.64
CA ARG A 68 5.03 -18.97 -5.20
C ARG A 68 5.67 -17.63 -4.88
N VAL A 69 4.92 -16.75 -4.23
CA VAL A 69 5.47 -15.53 -3.67
C VAL A 69 6.44 -15.96 -2.57
N LYS A 70 7.74 -15.85 -2.83
CA LYS A 70 8.71 -16.01 -1.75
C LYS A 70 8.37 -14.92 -0.75
N ASN A 71 7.83 -15.33 0.38
CA ASN A 71 7.64 -14.46 1.53
C ASN A 71 9.02 -13.94 1.94
N HIS A 72 9.45 -12.83 1.35
CA HIS A 72 10.43 -11.97 1.97
C HIS A 72 9.69 -11.29 3.12
N ASN A 73 9.58 -12.03 4.21
CA ASN A 73 8.68 -11.89 5.34
C ASN A 73 8.85 -10.60 6.15
N ARG A 74 9.52 -9.61 5.62
CA ARG A 74 9.66 -8.32 6.31
C ARG A 74 9.22 -7.19 5.41
N VAL A 75 8.19 -6.51 5.87
CA VAL A 75 7.82 -5.22 5.27
C VAL A 75 9.02 -4.29 5.41
N LYS A 76 9.47 -3.71 4.28
CA LYS A 76 10.60 -2.77 4.31
C LYS A 76 10.28 -1.63 5.27
N PHE A 77 11.16 -1.39 6.23
CA PHE A 77 11.02 -0.26 7.12
C PHE A 77 11.16 1.06 6.33
N SER A 78 10.07 1.79 6.19
CA SER A 78 10.03 3.05 5.45
C SER A 78 8.93 3.95 6.02
N ARG A 79 9.07 5.27 5.80
CA ARG A 79 8.06 6.25 6.23
C ARG A 79 6.66 5.90 5.68
N ALA A 80 6.59 5.60 4.40
CA ALA A 80 5.35 5.21 3.74
C ALA A 80 4.71 3.98 4.42
N ASN A 81 5.49 2.95 4.73
CA ASN A 81 4.98 1.73 5.35
C ASN A 81 4.58 1.94 6.83
N ILE A 82 5.22 2.88 7.54
CA ILE A 82 4.78 3.28 8.89
C ILE A 82 3.40 3.95 8.82
N TYR A 83 3.23 4.92 7.90
CA TYR A 83 1.94 5.63 7.77
C TYR A 83 0.80 4.69 7.43
N ALA A 84 1.04 3.69 6.60
CA ALA A 84 0.02 2.73 6.26
C ALA A 84 -0.28 1.72 7.37
N ARG A 85 0.73 1.20 8.06
CA ARG A 85 0.48 0.39 9.24
C ARG A 85 -0.46 1.11 10.22
N ASP A 86 -0.29 2.42 10.33
CA ASP A 86 -1.05 3.26 11.23
C ASP A 86 -2.29 3.88 10.56
N ASP A 87 -2.66 3.41 9.36
CA ASP A 87 -3.82 3.88 8.58
C ASP A 87 -3.88 5.41 8.42
N TYR A 88 -2.69 6.03 8.17
CA TYR A 88 -2.56 7.48 8.06
C TYR A 88 -3.12 8.25 9.27
N THR A 89 -3.15 7.61 10.44
CA THR A 89 -3.74 8.11 11.67
C THR A 89 -2.64 8.46 12.68
N CYS A 90 -2.71 9.65 13.24
CA CYS A 90 -1.83 10.03 14.33
C CYS A 90 -2.07 9.13 15.55
N GLN A 91 -1.07 8.39 16.00
CA GLN A 91 -1.19 7.43 17.10
C GLN A 91 -1.32 8.08 18.49
N TYR A 92 -1.30 9.41 18.55
CA TYR A 92 -1.53 10.16 19.79
C TYR A 92 -2.92 10.80 19.87
N CYS A 93 -3.41 11.41 18.79
CA CYS A 93 -4.72 12.10 18.82
C CYS A 93 -5.83 11.39 18.05
N GLY A 94 -5.55 10.30 17.33
CA GLY A 94 -6.53 9.52 16.60
C GLY A 94 -7.09 10.17 15.32
N LYS A 95 -6.59 11.32 14.91
CA LYS A 95 -7.05 11.98 13.68
C LYS A 95 -6.28 11.46 12.47
N LYS A 96 -6.99 11.29 11.34
CA LYS A 96 -6.38 10.98 10.05
C LYS A 96 -5.82 12.26 9.41
N PHE A 97 -4.68 12.08 8.72
CA PHE A 97 -3.99 13.16 8.02
C PHE A 97 -3.48 12.67 6.66
N PRO A 98 -3.35 13.55 5.67
CA PRO A 98 -2.60 13.25 4.45
C PRO A 98 -1.12 13.02 4.78
N SER A 99 -0.41 12.33 3.91
CA SER A 99 0.99 11.91 4.15
C SER A 99 1.95 13.09 4.36
N GLU A 100 1.66 14.25 3.79
CA GLU A 100 2.41 15.50 3.91
C GLU A 100 2.33 16.12 5.32
N ASP A 101 1.23 15.90 6.04
CA ASP A 101 1.00 16.41 7.40
C ASP A 101 1.38 15.40 8.49
N LEU A 102 1.85 14.23 8.09
CA LEU A 102 2.33 13.19 8.99
C LEU A 102 3.85 13.21 9.11
N THR A 103 4.30 12.99 10.31
CA THR A 103 5.68 12.68 10.67
C THR A 103 5.76 11.27 11.26
N PHE A 104 6.94 10.71 11.35
CA PHE A 104 7.18 9.55 12.21
C PHE A 104 7.85 10.01 13.50
N ASP A 105 7.44 9.41 14.59
CA ASP A 105 7.97 9.71 15.91
C ASP A 105 8.51 8.47 16.60
N HIS A 106 9.61 8.66 17.36
CA HIS A 106 10.17 7.60 18.19
C HIS A 106 9.42 7.57 19.52
N VAL A 107 8.76 6.45 19.84
CA VAL A 107 8.08 6.27 21.13
C VAL A 107 9.06 6.46 22.27
N VAL A 108 10.15 5.69 22.29
CA VAL A 108 11.32 5.94 23.13
C VAL A 108 12.29 6.82 22.33
N PRO A 109 12.64 8.02 22.79
CA PRO A 109 13.51 8.93 22.06
C PRO A 109 14.90 8.36 21.80
N VAL A 110 15.51 8.76 20.69
CA VAL A 110 16.89 8.35 20.35
C VAL A 110 17.87 8.75 21.45
N ALA A 111 17.69 9.92 22.07
CA ALA A 111 18.54 10.42 23.16
C ALA A 111 18.54 9.51 24.42
N THR A 112 17.47 8.72 24.60
CA THR A 112 17.34 7.75 25.70
C THR A 112 17.50 6.30 25.25
N GLY A 113 18.13 6.08 24.07
CA GLY A 113 18.44 4.74 23.56
C GLY A 113 17.39 4.13 22.64
N GLY A 114 16.36 4.88 22.25
CA GLY A 114 15.33 4.42 21.31
C GLY A 114 15.91 4.15 19.94
N GLN A 115 15.63 2.96 19.39
CA GLN A 115 16.11 2.54 18.08
C GLN A 115 15.08 2.80 17.00
N LYS A 116 15.55 2.94 15.75
CA LYS A 116 14.68 3.06 14.56
C LYS A 116 14.20 1.69 14.14
N ARG A 117 13.15 1.21 14.80
CA ARG A 117 12.56 -0.13 14.61
C ARG A 117 11.04 -0.03 14.55
N TRP A 118 10.41 -1.10 14.04
CA TRP A 118 8.95 -1.18 13.92
C TRP A 118 8.21 -1.03 15.25
N ASP A 119 8.77 -1.55 16.31
CA ASP A 119 8.25 -1.53 17.68
C ASP A 119 8.49 -0.20 18.43
N ASN A 120 9.20 0.73 17.80
CA ASN A 120 9.54 2.03 18.42
C ASN A 120 9.14 3.24 17.57
N ILE A 121 8.55 3.07 16.38
CA ILE A 121 8.19 4.19 15.52
C ILE A 121 6.67 4.18 15.26
N VAL A 122 6.05 5.35 15.36
CA VAL A 122 4.63 5.55 15.07
C VAL A 122 4.40 6.73 14.12
N ALA A 123 3.25 6.72 13.43
CA ALA A 123 2.78 7.90 12.71
C ALA A 123 2.24 8.93 13.70
N ALA A 124 2.67 10.18 13.56
CA ALA A 124 2.21 11.29 14.39
C ALA A 124 1.95 12.54 13.53
N CYS A 125 0.94 13.32 13.83
CA CYS A 125 0.81 14.63 13.23
C CYS A 125 1.89 15.57 13.81
N PHE A 126 2.25 16.59 13.06
CA PHE A 126 3.29 17.54 13.45
C PHE A 126 3.05 18.12 14.85
N ARG A 127 1.81 18.50 15.16
CA ARG A 127 1.42 19.07 16.45
C ARG A 127 1.67 18.11 17.64
N CYS A 128 1.27 16.85 17.50
CA CYS A 128 1.46 15.85 18.56
C CYS A 128 2.93 15.48 18.73
N ASN A 129 3.66 15.32 17.63
CA ASN A 129 5.09 15.04 17.64
C ASN A 129 5.87 16.19 18.35
N HIS A 130 5.56 17.44 18.00
CA HIS A 130 6.16 18.60 18.64
C HIS A 130 5.83 18.69 20.15
N ARG A 131 4.56 18.44 20.53
CA ARG A 131 4.14 18.42 21.94
C ARG A 131 4.88 17.34 22.75
N LYS A 132 5.11 16.16 22.17
CA LYS A 132 5.86 15.08 22.81
C LYS A 132 7.33 15.47 22.98
N GLY A 133 7.92 16.05 21.94
CA GLY A 133 9.33 16.44 21.95
C GLY A 133 10.25 15.24 22.15
N GLY A 134 11.36 15.43 22.85
CA GLY A 134 12.34 14.38 23.17
C GLY A 134 12.00 13.51 24.37
N ARG A 135 10.72 13.42 24.77
CA ARG A 135 10.23 12.67 25.94
C ARG A 135 9.52 11.38 25.49
N THR A 136 9.34 10.44 26.43
CA THR A 136 8.41 9.32 26.19
C THR A 136 6.95 9.81 26.20
N PRO A 137 5.98 9.04 25.67
CA PRO A 137 4.57 9.41 25.74
C PRO A 137 4.12 9.67 27.18
N GLU A 138 4.52 8.82 28.11
CA GLU A 138 4.17 8.91 29.54
C GLU A 138 4.69 10.22 30.16
N GLU A 139 5.96 10.56 29.94
CA GLU A 139 6.56 11.82 30.40
C GLU A 139 5.91 13.06 29.78
N ALA A 140 5.36 12.92 28.56
CA ALA A 140 4.63 14.00 27.88
C ALA A 140 3.15 14.07 28.27
N GLY A 141 2.65 13.18 29.14
CA GLY A 141 1.24 13.05 29.49
C GLY A 141 0.38 12.63 28.30
N MET A 142 0.94 11.80 27.41
CA MET A 142 0.31 11.30 26.19
C MET A 142 0.18 9.78 26.24
N ARG A 143 -0.78 9.25 25.48
CA ARG A 143 -0.97 7.79 25.33
C ARG A 143 -0.95 7.42 23.88
N LEU A 144 -0.42 6.24 23.56
CA LEU A 144 -0.54 5.62 22.26
C LEU A 144 -1.91 4.97 22.13
N ILE A 145 -2.53 5.13 20.95
CA ILE A 145 -3.77 4.42 20.61
C ILE A 145 -3.49 2.94 20.43
N ARG A 146 -2.36 2.62 19.79
CA ARG A 146 -1.90 1.25 19.55
C ARG A 146 -0.40 1.15 19.78
N GLN A 147 0.04 0.08 20.42
CA GLN A 147 1.47 -0.22 20.53
C GLN A 147 2.02 -0.56 19.12
N PRO A 148 3.14 0.05 18.72
CA PRO A 148 3.73 -0.23 17.42
C PRO A 148 4.30 -1.65 17.38
N ALA A 149 4.03 -2.35 16.28
CA ALA A 149 4.57 -3.68 16.00
C ALA A 149 5.02 -3.78 14.55
N GLU A 150 5.84 -4.78 14.24
CA GLU A 150 6.19 -5.08 12.86
C GLU A 150 4.94 -5.61 12.13
N PRO A 151 4.54 -4.98 11.03
CA PRO A 151 3.37 -5.44 10.30
C PRO A 151 3.67 -6.77 9.61
N HIS A 152 2.72 -7.69 9.64
CA HIS A 152 2.77 -8.88 8.80
C HIS A 152 2.68 -8.47 7.34
N TRP A 153 3.50 -9.09 6.49
CA TRP A 153 3.44 -8.82 5.07
C TRP A 153 2.13 -9.40 4.49
N LEU A 154 1.33 -8.50 3.90
CA LEU A 154 0.16 -8.86 3.12
C LEU A 154 0.38 -8.36 1.69
N PRO A 155 0.23 -9.21 0.65
CA PRO A 155 0.36 -8.76 -0.75
C PRO A 155 -0.55 -7.58 -1.07
N ALA A 156 -1.79 -7.62 -0.60
CA ALA A 156 -2.77 -6.54 -0.73
C ALA A 156 -2.26 -5.20 -0.16
N PHE A 157 -1.48 -5.23 0.91
CA PHE A 157 -0.94 -4.04 1.56
C PHE A 157 0.02 -3.26 0.64
N HIS A 158 0.87 -3.95 -0.13
CA HIS A 158 1.75 -3.31 -1.10
C HIS A 158 1.00 -2.71 -2.30
N VAL A 159 -0.13 -3.28 -2.65
CA VAL A 159 -0.97 -2.82 -3.76
C VAL A 159 -1.75 -1.58 -3.36
N THR A 160 -2.43 -1.60 -2.23
CA THR A 160 -3.23 -0.47 -1.70
C THR A 160 -2.39 0.79 -1.50
N PHE A 161 -1.09 0.61 -1.21
CA PHE A 161 -0.16 1.69 -0.88
C PHE A 161 0.22 2.61 -2.03
N ARG A 162 0.20 2.12 -3.25
CA ARG A 162 0.67 2.87 -4.41
C ARG A 162 -0.40 3.75 -5.06
N LEU A 163 -1.65 3.57 -4.66
CA LEU A 163 -2.77 4.31 -5.23
C LEU A 163 -3.51 5.07 -4.14
N LYS A 164 -3.64 6.38 -4.30
CA LYS A 164 -4.49 7.22 -3.43
C LYS A 164 -5.97 6.79 -3.50
N SER A 165 -6.39 6.21 -4.64
CA SER A 165 -7.73 5.67 -4.85
C SER A 165 -7.62 4.54 -5.87
N PRO A 166 -7.67 3.27 -5.46
CA PRO A 166 -7.75 2.16 -6.39
C PRO A 166 -9.07 2.21 -7.15
N PRO A 167 -9.11 1.74 -8.43
CA PRO A 167 -10.36 1.57 -9.16
C PRO A 167 -11.35 0.70 -8.38
N ASP A 168 -12.64 0.99 -8.51
CA ASP A 168 -13.69 0.24 -7.81
C ASP A 168 -13.65 -1.25 -8.15
N SER A 169 -13.33 -1.60 -9.39
CA SER A 169 -13.16 -2.98 -9.85
C SER A 169 -12.09 -3.78 -9.09
N TRP A 170 -11.17 -3.11 -8.39
CA TRP A 170 -10.12 -3.79 -7.64
C TRP A 170 -10.51 -4.14 -6.19
N ARG A 171 -11.63 -3.60 -5.69
CA ARG A 171 -12.03 -3.73 -4.29
C ARG A 171 -12.13 -5.17 -3.84
N ASP A 172 -12.78 -6.02 -4.60
CA ASP A 172 -13.01 -7.43 -4.27
C ASP A 172 -11.71 -8.21 -4.13
N TYR A 173 -10.64 -7.76 -4.80
CA TYR A 173 -9.32 -8.40 -4.77
C TYR A 173 -8.37 -7.80 -3.74
N LEU A 174 -8.59 -6.56 -3.31
CA LEU A 174 -7.73 -5.88 -2.35
C LEU A 174 -8.17 -6.11 -0.90
N TYR A 175 -9.46 -6.36 -0.67
CA TYR A 175 -10.04 -6.47 0.66
C TYR A 175 -10.49 -7.89 1.04
N TRP A 176 -10.16 -8.90 0.23
CA TRP A 176 -10.57 -10.28 0.48
C TRP A 176 -10.05 -10.88 1.81
N ASN A 177 -9.04 -10.26 2.45
CA ASN A 177 -8.49 -10.65 3.74
C ASN A 177 -9.01 -9.82 4.92
N ILE A 178 -9.97 -8.93 4.70
CA ILE A 178 -10.64 -8.24 5.80
C ILE A 178 -11.67 -9.23 6.34
N GLU A 179 -11.39 -9.82 7.50
CA GLU A 179 -12.43 -10.48 8.28
C GLU A 179 -13.55 -9.48 8.48
N LEU A 180 -14.71 -9.79 7.89
CA LEU A 180 -15.93 -9.07 8.19
C LEU A 180 -16.29 -9.46 9.62
N ASP A 181 -16.05 -8.58 10.57
CA ASP A 181 -16.66 -8.67 11.89
C ASP A 181 -18.18 -8.62 11.67
N ILE A 182 -18.82 -9.82 11.71
CA ILE A 182 -20.25 -10.01 11.66
C ILE A 182 -20.79 -9.92 13.08
#